data_9521b9bb8cadb9863f0a9800e9a7bf90
#
_entry.id   9521b9bb8cadb9863f0a9800e9a7bf90
#
_cell.length_a   1.000
_cell.length_b   1.000
_cell.length_c   1.000
_cell.angle_alpha   90.00
_cell.angle_beta   90.00
_cell.angle_gamma   90.00
#
_symmetry.space_group_name_H-M   'P 1'
#
loop_
_entity.id
_entity.type
_entity.pdbx_description
1 polymer ?
#
loop_
_entity_poly.entity_id
_entity_poly.type
_entity_poly.pdbx_seq_one_letter_code
_entity_poly.pdbx_strand_id
1 'polypeptide(L)'
;KPFDKNVPFSDRADSVIAWLQLPEEVRPHLIMWYMEEPDGVGHRATPDSSATLSTVEHLDRILGDFFAEARRLDIFDQIDFIVLSDHGMATYYPENYVNLNDYLPRDSFDYVFDGVPTLLYPKPTYTDSAYAILKRVPRVTVWRKNEIPEKFVYGKNPRIGDLFVLPDIGTYLQFRPESCPV
;
A
#
# COMPACT_ATOMS: atom_id res chain seq x y z
N LYS A 1 18.63 -9.28 -10.61
CA LYS A 1 18.74 -8.15 -11.55
C LYS A 1 18.12 -6.92 -10.87
N PRO A 2 18.73 -5.71 -10.94
CA PRO A 2 18.11 -4.50 -10.43
C PRO A 2 16.76 -4.23 -11.11
N PHE A 3 15.81 -3.66 -10.40
CA PHE A 3 14.54 -3.21 -10.94
C PHE A 3 14.77 -2.07 -11.95
N ASP A 4 14.13 -2.16 -13.11
CA ASP A 4 14.14 -1.12 -14.14
C ASP A 4 12.71 -0.95 -14.67
N LYS A 5 12.12 0.20 -14.37
CA LYS A 5 10.75 0.55 -14.79
C LYS A 5 10.57 0.69 -16.30
N ASN A 6 11.66 0.83 -17.05
CA ASN A 6 11.61 0.96 -18.52
C ASN A 6 11.50 -0.40 -19.23
N VAL A 7 11.70 -1.50 -18.52
CA VAL A 7 11.49 -2.84 -19.08
C VAL A 7 10.00 -3.11 -19.17
N PRO A 8 9.46 -3.41 -20.37
CA PRO A 8 8.06 -3.76 -20.53
C PRO A 8 7.60 -4.90 -19.62
N PHE A 9 6.34 -4.90 -19.20
CA PHE A 9 5.80 -5.95 -18.32
C PHE A 9 5.87 -7.34 -18.97
N SER A 10 5.63 -7.43 -20.29
CA SER A 10 5.81 -8.66 -21.07
C SER A 10 7.23 -9.21 -20.97
N ASP A 11 8.25 -8.36 -21.14
CA ASP A 11 9.65 -8.78 -21.11
C ASP A 11 10.08 -9.23 -19.70
N ARG A 12 9.42 -8.67 -18.67
CA ARG A 12 9.59 -9.15 -17.28
C ARG A 12 8.97 -10.53 -17.11
N ALA A 13 7.78 -10.79 -17.70
CA ALA A 13 7.14 -12.10 -17.73
C ALA A 13 8.03 -13.15 -18.43
N ASP A 14 8.58 -12.80 -19.61
CA ASP A 14 9.50 -13.65 -20.36
C ASP A 14 10.75 -13.99 -19.54
N SER A 15 11.26 -13.00 -18.77
CA SER A 15 12.39 -13.22 -17.87
C SER A 15 12.06 -14.24 -16.77
N VAL A 16 10.85 -14.19 -16.21
CA VAL A 16 10.39 -15.18 -15.22
C VAL A 16 10.31 -16.57 -15.83
N ILE A 17 9.70 -16.71 -17.01
CA ILE A 17 9.65 -17.99 -17.74
C ILE A 17 11.05 -18.53 -18.01
N ALA A 18 11.97 -17.67 -18.47
CA ALA A 18 13.36 -18.07 -18.71
C ALA A 18 14.06 -18.58 -17.41
N TRP A 19 13.81 -17.95 -16.27
CA TRP A 19 14.35 -18.42 -15.00
C TRP A 19 13.75 -19.74 -14.53
N LEU A 20 12.46 -19.96 -14.77
CA LEU A 20 11.80 -21.23 -14.45
C LEU A 20 12.32 -22.40 -15.29
N GLN A 21 12.84 -22.14 -16.49
CA GLN A 21 13.45 -23.13 -17.38
C GLN A 21 14.92 -23.46 -17.06
N LEU A 22 15.54 -22.76 -16.13
CA LEU A 22 16.91 -23.06 -15.72
C LEU A 22 17.01 -24.47 -15.09
N PRO A 23 18.18 -25.13 -15.18
CA PRO A 23 18.45 -26.35 -14.42
C PRO A 23 18.20 -26.14 -12.92
N GLU A 24 17.75 -27.20 -12.25
CA GLU A 24 17.35 -27.15 -10.82
C GLU A 24 18.44 -26.54 -9.92
N GLU A 25 19.70 -26.84 -10.20
CA GLU A 25 20.84 -26.41 -9.38
C GLU A 25 21.07 -24.90 -9.41
N VAL A 26 20.53 -24.20 -10.41
CA VAL A 26 20.69 -22.73 -10.59
C VAL A 26 19.37 -22.00 -10.72
N ARG A 27 18.24 -22.74 -10.68
CA ARG A 27 16.91 -22.17 -10.74
C ARG A 27 16.61 -21.39 -9.46
N PRO A 28 16.11 -20.17 -9.53
CA PRO A 28 15.63 -19.44 -8.35
C PRO A 28 14.48 -20.19 -7.65
N HIS A 29 14.57 -20.37 -6.33
CA HIS A 29 13.49 -20.95 -5.52
C HIS A 29 12.45 -19.91 -5.09
N LEU A 30 12.76 -18.61 -5.24
CA LEU A 30 11.84 -17.49 -5.02
C LEU A 30 12.04 -16.49 -6.14
N ILE A 31 10.94 -16.15 -6.83
CA ILE A 31 10.91 -15.11 -7.84
C ILE A 31 9.87 -14.07 -7.38
N MET A 32 10.28 -12.81 -7.30
CA MET A 32 9.40 -11.68 -7.03
C MET A 32 9.28 -10.86 -8.30
N TRP A 33 8.09 -10.88 -8.89
CA TRP A 33 7.75 -10.10 -10.07
C TRP A 33 6.85 -8.94 -9.66
N TYR A 34 7.30 -7.72 -9.92
CA TYR A 34 6.60 -6.49 -9.56
C TYR A 34 6.11 -5.75 -10.80
N MET A 35 4.88 -5.28 -10.73
CA MET A 35 4.26 -4.38 -11.70
C MET A 35 3.87 -3.09 -10.96
N GLU A 36 4.42 -1.95 -11.38
CA GLU A 36 4.15 -0.64 -10.75
C GLU A 36 2.83 0.00 -11.17
N GLU A 37 2.17 -0.53 -12.18
CA GLU A 37 0.81 -0.16 -12.57
C GLU A 37 -0.19 -1.19 -11.97
N PRO A 38 -1.43 -0.81 -11.69
CA PRO A 38 -2.15 0.39 -12.12
C PRO A 38 -2.01 1.62 -11.18
N ASP A 39 -1.09 1.62 -10.21
CA ASP A 39 -0.96 2.70 -9.23
C ASP A 39 -0.71 4.06 -9.92
N GLY A 40 0.27 4.13 -10.79
CA GLY A 40 0.62 5.38 -11.48
C GLY A 40 -0.52 5.95 -12.33
N VAL A 41 -1.28 5.12 -13.05
CA VAL A 41 -2.43 5.60 -13.83
C VAL A 41 -3.59 5.99 -12.92
N GLY A 42 -3.83 5.24 -11.83
CA GLY A 42 -4.85 5.54 -10.83
C GLY A 42 -4.65 6.91 -10.18
N HIS A 43 -3.40 7.26 -9.86
CA HIS A 43 -3.05 8.58 -9.33
C HIS A 43 -3.29 9.72 -10.33
N ARG A 44 -3.10 9.49 -11.63
CA ARG A 44 -3.27 10.51 -12.67
C ARG A 44 -4.71 10.65 -13.14
N ALA A 45 -5.47 9.56 -13.17
CA ALA A 45 -6.76 9.49 -13.86
C ALA A 45 -7.92 9.03 -12.96
N THR A 46 -7.71 8.84 -11.68
CA THR A 46 -8.59 8.22 -10.69
C THR A 46 -8.73 6.68 -10.84
N PRO A 47 -8.98 5.96 -9.73
CA PRO A 47 -9.08 4.50 -9.77
C PRO A 47 -10.21 3.97 -10.66
N ASP A 48 -11.32 4.71 -10.79
CA ASP A 48 -12.51 4.29 -11.53
C ASP A 48 -12.52 4.77 -13.00
N SER A 49 -11.43 5.38 -13.46
CA SER A 49 -11.34 5.88 -14.83
C SER A 49 -11.21 4.74 -15.86
N SER A 50 -11.67 5.00 -17.09
CA SER A 50 -11.48 4.08 -18.21
C SER A 50 -9.99 3.79 -18.48
N ALA A 51 -9.11 4.76 -18.23
CA ALA A 51 -7.67 4.57 -18.38
C ALA A 51 -7.12 3.57 -17.36
N THR A 52 -7.55 3.66 -16.11
CA THR A 52 -7.15 2.70 -15.05
C THR A 52 -7.71 1.30 -15.37
N LEU A 53 -8.98 1.20 -15.74
CA LEU A 53 -9.60 -0.07 -16.12
C LEU A 53 -8.87 -0.73 -17.31
N SER A 54 -8.57 0.04 -18.37
CA SER A 54 -7.82 -0.47 -19.52
C SER A 54 -6.41 -0.93 -19.16
N THR A 55 -5.78 -0.28 -18.19
CA THR A 55 -4.46 -0.70 -17.67
C THR A 55 -4.58 -2.03 -16.93
N VAL A 56 -5.59 -2.19 -16.07
CA VAL A 56 -5.85 -3.46 -15.37
C VAL A 56 -6.09 -4.59 -16.37
N GLU A 57 -6.94 -4.37 -17.37
CA GLU A 57 -7.18 -5.35 -18.44
C GLU A 57 -5.92 -5.72 -19.23
N HIS A 58 -5.02 -4.74 -19.44
CA HIS A 58 -3.75 -4.99 -20.10
C HIS A 58 -2.83 -5.88 -19.24
N LEU A 59 -2.74 -5.60 -17.95
CA LEU A 59 -1.94 -6.39 -17.01
C LEU A 59 -2.52 -7.81 -16.85
N ASP A 60 -3.84 -7.94 -16.83
CA ASP A 60 -4.53 -9.24 -16.77
C ASP A 60 -4.20 -10.10 -18.01
N ARG A 61 -4.18 -9.51 -19.21
CA ARG A 61 -3.74 -10.22 -20.43
C ARG A 61 -2.30 -10.71 -20.32
N ILE A 62 -1.36 -9.86 -19.85
CA ILE A 62 0.05 -10.26 -19.67
C ILE A 62 0.15 -11.42 -18.68
N LEU A 63 -0.61 -11.36 -17.59
CA LEU A 63 -0.64 -12.43 -16.59
C LEU A 63 -1.27 -13.71 -17.17
N GLY A 64 -2.30 -13.58 -17.99
CA GLY A 64 -2.93 -14.68 -18.72
C GLY A 64 -1.96 -15.39 -19.66
N ASP A 65 -1.20 -14.62 -20.46
CA ASP A 65 -0.18 -15.12 -21.37
C ASP A 65 0.95 -15.83 -20.60
N PHE A 66 1.42 -15.20 -19.52
CA PHE A 66 2.39 -15.82 -18.62
C PHE A 66 1.93 -17.18 -18.09
N PHE A 67 0.69 -17.29 -17.58
CA PHE A 67 0.16 -18.56 -17.10
C PHE A 67 -0.02 -19.58 -18.21
N ALA A 68 -0.36 -19.16 -19.44
CA ALA A 68 -0.46 -20.04 -20.57
C ALA A 68 0.90 -20.66 -20.93
N GLU A 69 1.98 -19.89 -20.81
CA GLU A 69 3.34 -20.40 -21.02
C GLU A 69 3.83 -21.24 -19.84
N ALA A 70 3.62 -20.77 -18.61
CA ALA A 70 4.03 -21.50 -17.42
C ALA A 70 3.44 -22.90 -17.35
N ARG A 71 2.16 -23.08 -17.75
CA ARG A 71 1.49 -24.41 -17.81
C ARG A 71 2.15 -25.40 -18.76
N ARG A 72 2.99 -24.96 -19.67
CA ARG A 72 3.73 -25.83 -20.60
C ARG A 72 5.05 -26.34 -20.03
N LEU A 73 5.45 -25.82 -18.85
CA LEU A 73 6.69 -26.23 -18.19
C LEU A 73 6.46 -27.51 -17.39
N ASP A 74 7.38 -28.45 -17.49
CA ASP A 74 7.32 -29.74 -16.76
C ASP A 74 7.27 -29.57 -15.24
N ILE A 75 7.68 -28.40 -14.74
CA ILE A 75 7.73 -28.07 -13.31
C ILE A 75 6.48 -27.32 -12.84
N PHE A 76 5.47 -27.08 -13.71
CA PHE A 76 4.31 -26.25 -13.35
C PHE A 76 3.64 -26.66 -12.05
N ASP A 77 3.43 -27.95 -11.85
CA ASP A 77 2.80 -28.52 -10.63
C ASP A 77 3.69 -28.45 -9.37
N GLN A 78 4.92 -27.97 -9.51
CA GLN A 78 5.86 -27.74 -8.40
C GLN A 78 5.98 -26.26 -8.02
N ILE A 79 5.19 -25.39 -8.64
CA ILE A 79 5.27 -23.94 -8.45
C ILE A 79 4.05 -23.46 -7.69
N ASP A 80 4.27 -22.77 -6.57
CA ASP A 80 3.25 -22.01 -5.88
C ASP A 80 3.21 -20.57 -6.43
N PHE A 81 2.04 -20.15 -6.93
CA PHE A 81 1.82 -18.79 -7.45
C PHE A 81 1.04 -17.97 -6.43
N ILE A 82 1.59 -16.82 -6.04
CA ILE A 82 0.95 -15.87 -5.14
C ILE A 82 0.80 -14.54 -5.89
N VAL A 83 -0.45 -14.14 -6.15
CA VAL A 83 -0.78 -12.84 -6.76
C VAL A 83 -1.41 -11.96 -5.69
N LEU A 84 -0.83 -10.80 -5.45
CA LEU A 84 -1.31 -9.86 -4.43
C LEU A 84 -1.07 -8.42 -4.87
N SER A 85 -1.76 -7.50 -4.22
CA SER A 85 -1.44 -6.08 -4.25
C SER A 85 -0.87 -5.64 -2.90
N ASP A 86 -0.06 -4.58 -2.90
CA ASP A 86 0.45 -3.93 -1.69
C ASP A 86 -0.62 -3.09 -1.00
N HIS A 87 -1.52 -2.45 -1.77
CA HIS A 87 -2.66 -1.67 -1.28
C HIS A 87 -3.77 -1.58 -2.34
N GLY A 88 -4.90 -1.05 -1.94
CA GLY A 88 -5.94 -0.59 -2.83
C GLY A 88 -5.83 0.89 -3.12
N MET A 89 -6.79 1.45 -3.85
CA MET A 89 -6.88 2.88 -4.15
C MET A 89 -8.32 3.35 -4.07
N ALA A 90 -8.53 4.55 -3.56
CA ALA A 90 -9.82 5.21 -3.52
C ALA A 90 -9.65 6.69 -3.86
N THR A 91 -10.64 7.27 -4.53
CA THR A 91 -10.70 8.71 -4.75
C THR A 91 -10.95 9.41 -3.42
N TYR A 92 -10.16 10.42 -3.11
CA TYR A 92 -10.45 11.33 -2.01
C TYR A 92 -11.06 12.64 -2.54
N TYR A 93 -11.81 13.31 -1.69
CA TYR A 93 -12.49 14.54 -2.03
C TYR A 93 -11.95 15.70 -1.18
N PRO A 94 -11.66 16.89 -1.77
CA PRO A 94 -11.08 18.02 -1.03
C PRO A 94 -11.90 18.42 0.21
N GLU A 95 -13.24 18.33 0.15
CA GLU A 95 -14.13 18.61 1.26
C GLU A 95 -14.03 17.63 2.43
N ASN A 96 -13.41 16.46 2.20
CA ASN A 96 -13.17 15.44 3.20
C ASN A 96 -11.73 15.51 3.76
N TYR A 97 -11.01 16.61 3.48
CA TYR A 97 -9.67 16.78 4.03
C TYR A 97 -9.70 17.01 5.53
N VAL A 98 -8.85 16.29 6.26
CA VAL A 98 -8.66 16.43 7.71
C VAL A 98 -7.21 16.79 7.98
N ASN A 99 -7.00 18.04 8.41
CA ASN A 99 -5.69 18.49 8.88
C ASN A 99 -5.54 18.21 10.38
N LEU A 100 -4.65 17.33 10.75
CA LEU A 100 -4.44 16.98 12.15
C LEU A 100 -3.89 18.15 12.99
N ASN A 101 -3.24 19.15 12.37
CA ASN A 101 -2.80 20.36 13.09
C ASN A 101 -3.97 21.17 13.67
N ASP A 102 -5.19 21.04 13.13
CA ASP A 102 -6.37 21.73 13.65
C ASP A 102 -6.82 21.14 15.01
N TYR A 103 -6.35 19.96 15.36
CA TYR A 103 -6.74 19.21 16.55
C TYR A 103 -5.60 18.94 17.51
N LEU A 104 -4.39 18.74 16.99
CA LEU A 104 -3.25 18.23 17.73
C LEU A 104 -1.99 19.07 17.43
N PRO A 105 -1.27 19.56 18.45
CA PRO A 105 0.01 20.21 18.24
C PRO A 105 1.05 19.19 17.75
N ARG A 106 1.61 19.42 16.56
CA ARG A 106 2.60 18.51 15.94
C ARG A 106 3.80 18.23 16.84
N ASP A 107 4.22 19.25 17.61
CA ASP A 107 5.36 19.16 18.54
C ASP A 107 5.11 18.25 19.74
N SER A 108 3.89 17.77 19.95
CA SER A 108 3.57 16.78 20.98
C SER A 108 3.86 15.35 20.58
N PHE A 109 4.43 15.16 19.38
CA PHE A 109 4.79 13.85 18.84
C PHE A 109 6.29 13.79 18.53
N ASP A 110 6.95 12.74 19.00
CA ASP A 110 8.35 12.46 18.68
C ASP A 110 8.49 12.09 17.20
N TYR A 111 7.50 11.34 16.68
CA TYR A 111 7.44 10.96 15.28
C TYR A 111 5.99 10.84 14.78
N VAL A 112 5.78 11.11 13.51
CA VAL A 112 4.54 10.88 12.79
C VAL A 112 4.88 10.18 11.48
N PHE A 113 4.31 9.00 11.27
CA PHE A 113 4.28 8.38 9.95
C PHE A 113 3.01 8.85 9.26
N ASP A 114 3.16 9.77 8.33
CA ASP A 114 2.07 10.47 7.65
C ASP A 114 1.69 9.68 6.39
N GLY A 115 0.85 8.69 6.58
CA GLY A 115 0.39 7.77 5.54
C GLY A 115 -1.00 7.22 5.85
N VAL A 116 -1.42 6.18 5.15
CA VAL A 116 -2.66 5.45 5.40
C VAL A 116 -2.33 4.00 5.74
N PRO A 117 -2.47 3.60 7.00
CA PRO A 117 -2.86 4.42 8.18
C PRO A 117 -1.79 5.42 8.62
N THR A 118 -2.21 6.46 9.33
CA THR A 118 -1.27 7.37 10.02
C THR A 118 -0.87 6.77 11.36
N LEU A 119 0.44 6.70 11.64
CA LEU A 119 0.96 6.22 12.92
C LEU A 119 1.53 7.38 13.72
N LEU A 120 1.06 7.52 14.96
CA LEU A 120 1.48 8.58 15.82
C LEU A 120 2.29 8.03 17.01
N TYR A 121 3.39 8.71 17.30
CA TYR A 121 4.30 8.42 18.41
C TYR A 121 4.28 9.62 19.37
N PRO A 122 3.28 9.72 20.24
CA PRO A 122 3.16 10.83 21.17
C PRO A 122 4.34 10.87 22.14
N LYS A 123 4.70 12.09 22.56
CA LYS A 123 5.63 12.26 23.71
C LYS A 123 5.04 11.64 24.97
N PRO A 124 5.89 11.23 25.92
CA PRO A 124 5.44 10.71 27.22
C PRO A 124 4.36 11.62 27.83
N THR A 125 3.29 11.02 28.39
CA THR A 125 2.13 11.69 28.97
C THR A 125 1.10 12.29 28.00
N TYR A 126 1.36 12.32 26.69
CA TYR A 126 0.40 12.92 25.73
C TYR A 126 -0.51 11.89 25.03
N THR A 127 -0.20 10.60 25.10
CA THR A 127 -0.94 9.53 24.42
C THR A 127 -2.44 9.53 24.73
N ASP A 128 -2.81 9.66 26.01
CA ASP A 128 -4.20 9.64 26.44
C ASP A 128 -4.97 10.87 25.96
N SER A 129 -4.32 12.04 26.03
CA SER A 129 -4.90 13.29 25.53
C SER A 129 -5.11 13.26 24.02
N ALA A 130 -4.09 12.84 23.28
CA ALA A 130 -4.19 12.68 21.81
C ALA A 130 -5.29 11.70 21.42
N TYR A 131 -5.36 10.55 22.09
CA TYR A 131 -6.42 9.55 21.85
C TYR A 131 -7.81 10.13 22.08
N ALA A 132 -8.02 10.83 23.22
CA ALA A 132 -9.30 11.42 23.54
C ALA A 132 -9.74 12.51 22.54
N ILE A 133 -8.78 13.29 22.01
CA ILE A 133 -9.03 14.28 20.97
C ILE A 133 -9.38 13.59 19.65
N LEU A 134 -8.57 12.63 19.21
CA LEU A 134 -8.76 11.91 17.94
C LEU A 134 -10.09 11.15 17.87
N LYS A 135 -10.59 10.65 18.98
CA LYS A 135 -11.94 10.02 19.07
C LYS A 135 -13.07 10.96 18.68
N ARG A 136 -12.83 12.27 18.65
CA ARG A 136 -13.83 13.30 18.29
C ARG A 136 -13.60 13.90 16.91
N VAL A 137 -12.48 13.58 16.27
CA VAL A 137 -12.17 14.05 14.91
C VAL A 137 -13.11 13.33 13.94
N PRO A 138 -13.83 14.06 13.09
CA PRO A 138 -14.72 13.44 12.11
C PRO A 138 -13.94 12.64 11.07
N ARG A 139 -14.56 11.62 10.50
CA ARG A 139 -14.05 10.83 9.37
C ARG A 139 -12.75 10.08 9.67
N VAL A 140 -12.42 9.86 10.94
CA VAL A 140 -11.27 9.03 11.31
C VAL A 140 -11.65 8.08 12.43
N THR A 141 -11.02 6.93 12.43
CA THR A 141 -11.07 5.97 13.54
C THR A 141 -9.69 5.85 14.15
N VAL A 142 -9.61 5.93 15.47
CA VAL A 142 -8.35 5.80 16.19
C VAL A 142 -8.39 4.60 17.14
N TRP A 143 -7.28 3.89 17.18
CA TRP A 143 -7.02 2.83 18.16
C TRP A 143 -5.69 3.09 18.85
N ARG A 144 -5.61 2.69 20.11
CA ARG A 144 -4.32 2.46 20.73
C ARG A 144 -3.68 1.23 20.11
N LYS A 145 -2.38 1.13 20.14
CA LYS A 145 -1.63 0.02 19.56
C LYS A 145 -2.16 -1.36 19.96
N ASN A 146 -2.54 -1.53 21.22
CA ASN A 146 -3.08 -2.79 21.75
C ASN A 146 -4.57 -3.00 21.51
N GLU A 147 -5.27 -2.02 20.94
CA GLU A 147 -6.70 -2.05 20.62
C GLU A 147 -6.95 -2.24 19.11
N ILE A 148 -5.88 -2.29 18.30
CA ILE A 148 -6.00 -2.48 16.85
C ILE A 148 -6.72 -3.81 16.59
N PRO A 149 -7.82 -3.80 15.79
CA PRO A 149 -8.59 -5.00 15.52
C PRO A 149 -7.72 -6.13 14.94
N GLU A 150 -7.90 -7.36 15.44
CA GLU A 150 -7.14 -8.54 15.02
C GLU A 150 -7.23 -8.84 13.52
N LYS A 151 -8.32 -8.46 12.88
CA LYS A 151 -8.52 -8.61 11.43
C LYS A 151 -7.44 -7.91 10.58
N PHE A 152 -6.77 -6.90 11.11
CA PHE A 152 -5.68 -6.22 10.42
C PHE A 152 -4.34 -6.97 10.52
N VAL A 153 -4.26 -7.99 11.38
CA VAL A 153 -3.01 -8.74 11.64
C VAL A 153 -1.85 -7.79 11.94
N TYR A 154 -2.13 -6.72 12.68
CA TYR A 154 -1.25 -5.58 12.92
C TYR A 154 -1.30 -5.17 14.42
N GLY A 155 -0.29 -4.49 14.92
CA GLY A 155 -0.30 -3.98 16.32
C GLY A 155 0.70 -4.66 17.26
N LYS A 156 1.25 -5.81 16.93
CA LYS A 156 2.14 -6.57 17.84
C LYS A 156 3.62 -6.15 17.76
N ASN A 157 4.05 -5.45 16.71
CA ASN A 157 5.44 -5.05 16.54
C ASN A 157 5.78 -3.84 17.43
N PRO A 158 6.93 -3.83 18.16
CA PRO A 158 7.32 -2.71 19.02
C PRO A 158 7.55 -1.39 18.27
N ARG A 159 7.80 -1.44 16.96
CA ARG A 159 8.00 -0.24 16.13
C ARG A 159 6.71 0.45 15.70
N ILE A 160 5.54 -0.12 15.96
CA ILE A 160 4.26 0.51 15.66
C ILE A 160 4.02 1.62 16.68
N GLY A 161 3.57 2.80 16.19
CA GLY A 161 3.22 3.94 17.05
C GLY A 161 2.12 3.62 18.06
N ASP A 162 2.07 4.39 19.14
CA ASP A 162 1.11 4.18 20.22
C ASP A 162 -0.34 4.39 19.79
N LEU A 163 -0.53 5.23 18.76
CA LEU A 163 -1.84 5.48 18.16
C LEU A 163 -1.82 5.16 16.66
N PHE A 164 -2.81 4.41 16.25
CA PHE A 164 -3.09 4.04 14.88
C PHE A 164 -4.35 4.78 14.43
N VAL A 165 -4.24 5.63 13.42
CA VAL A 165 -5.33 6.46 12.92
C VAL A 165 -5.64 6.08 11.48
N LEU A 166 -6.88 5.66 11.24
CA LEU A 166 -7.36 5.27 9.93
C LEU A 166 -8.43 6.24 9.46
N PRO A 167 -8.23 6.95 8.34
CA PRO A 167 -9.28 7.77 7.75
C PRO A 167 -10.37 6.91 7.11
N ASP A 168 -11.60 7.42 7.07
CA ASP A 168 -12.67 6.84 6.26
C ASP A 168 -12.31 6.89 4.77
N ILE A 169 -12.84 5.97 3.98
CA ILE A 169 -12.65 5.97 2.52
C ILE A 169 -13.08 7.32 1.95
N GLY A 170 -12.26 7.88 1.07
CA GLY A 170 -12.49 9.20 0.47
C GLY A 170 -12.03 10.38 1.31
N THR A 171 -11.38 10.12 2.46
CA THR A 171 -10.82 11.14 3.34
C THR A 171 -9.30 11.19 3.20
N TYR A 172 -8.76 12.37 3.00
CA TYR A 172 -7.32 12.62 3.04
C TYR A 172 -6.94 13.18 4.41
N LEU A 173 -6.07 12.47 5.12
CA LEU A 173 -5.63 12.78 6.48
C LEU A 173 -4.14 13.13 6.50
N GLN A 174 -3.77 14.25 7.10
CA GLN A 174 -2.37 14.70 7.13
C GLN A 174 -2.09 15.67 8.28
N PHE A 175 -0.85 15.71 8.77
CA PHE A 175 -0.30 16.87 9.48
C PHE A 175 0.26 17.86 8.46
N ARG A 176 -0.51 18.87 8.10
CA ARG A 176 -0.09 19.84 7.10
C ARG A 176 0.61 21.03 7.75
N PRO A 177 1.82 21.42 7.30
CA PRO A 177 2.44 22.69 7.73
C PRO A 177 1.56 23.89 7.33
N GLU A 178 1.46 24.91 8.20
CA GLU A 178 0.70 26.13 7.92
C GLU A 178 1.16 26.87 6.65
N SER A 179 2.41 26.65 6.23
CA SER A 179 3.02 27.27 5.05
C SER A 179 2.69 26.63 3.71
N CYS A 180 1.93 25.53 3.68
CA CYS A 180 1.62 24.81 2.45
C CYS A 180 0.21 25.18 1.96
N PRO A 181 0.03 25.95 0.86
CA PRO A 181 -1.30 26.27 0.33
C PRO A 181 -2.02 25.00 -0.14
N VAL A 182 -3.36 25.04 -0.08
CA VAL A 182 -4.25 23.95 -0.57
C VAL A 182 -4.15 23.85 -2.08
#